data_553f92a5f0eb65b789cf85741af70fb7
#
_entry.id   553f92a5f0eb65b789cf85741af70fb7
#
_cell.length_a   1.000
_cell.length_b   1.000
_cell.length_c   1.000
_cell.angle_alpha   90.00
_cell.angle_beta   90.00
_cell.angle_gamma   90.00
#
_symmetry.space_group_name_H-M   'P 1'
#
loop_
_entity.id
_entity.type
_entity.pdbx_description
1 polymer ?
#
loop_
_entity_poly.entity_id
_entity_poly.type
_entity_poly.pdbx_seq_one_letter_code
_entity_poly.pdbx_strand_id
1 'polypeptide(L)'
;MQKTITPIDNTLYIERNYDGAKIEETINGSMKAQKVWADLDVKERVKLLTSFVEDFLSRSDLICEELSRQIGRPISQAVGELKGFKERADYMLSIAEKKLANIDVAKDGNFKSYIKRKALGVVFVIAPWNYPYLVAVNSIIPAMAAGNSVILKHSAQTPLCAEQLYQSAKKILPKDVFNYLHLNHEDSLKIVSDKRINFVSFT
;
A
#
# COMPACT_ATOMS: atom_id res chain seq x y z
N MET A 1 -2.72 16.36 15.87
CA MET A 1 -1.34 16.44 15.35
C MET A 1 -0.56 15.26 15.92
N GLN A 2 0.17 14.55 15.08
CA GLN A 2 1.07 13.45 15.50
C GLN A 2 2.50 13.92 15.53
N LYS A 3 3.26 13.42 16.50
CA LYS A 3 4.67 13.71 16.70
C LYS A 3 5.46 12.42 16.79
N THR A 4 6.54 12.34 16.05
CA THR A 4 7.50 11.23 16.12
C THR A 4 8.75 11.72 16.83
N ILE A 5 9.02 11.12 17.96
CA ILE A 5 10.26 11.35 18.74
C ILE A 5 11.28 10.33 18.25
N THR A 6 12.45 10.79 17.84
CA THR A 6 13.52 9.86 17.47
C THR A 6 14.10 9.19 18.71
N PRO A 7 14.24 7.86 18.73
CA PRO A 7 14.85 7.16 19.86
C PRO A 7 16.38 7.30 19.91
N ILE A 8 17.00 8.00 18.95
CA ILE A 8 18.45 8.21 18.92
C ILE A 8 18.89 9.19 20.02
N ASP A 9 18.16 10.30 20.16
CA ASP A 9 18.50 11.38 21.09
C ASP A 9 17.29 11.97 21.82
N ASN A 10 16.11 11.36 21.66
CA ASN A 10 14.83 11.79 22.24
C ASN A 10 14.37 13.18 21.79
N THR A 11 14.80 13.66 20.64
CA THR A 11 14.33 14.92 20.06
C THR A 11 13.11 14.72 19.17
N LEU A 12 12.35 15.81 18.94
CA LEU A 12 11.27 15.82 17.96
C LEU A 12 11.87 15.73 16.56
N TYR A 13 11.57 14.65 15.84
CA TYR A 13 12.06 14.43 14.48
C TYR A 13 11.03 14.83 13.43
N ILE A 14 9.76 14.45 13.60
CA ILE A 14 8.71 14.71 12.64
C ILE A 14 7.44 15.17 13.35
N GLU A 15 6.78 16.13 12.75
CA GLU A 15 5.45 16.58 13.14
C GLU A 15 4.54 16.63 11.92
N ARG A 16 3.34 16.05 12.03
CA ARG A 16 2.32 16.03 10.95
C ARG A 16 0.94 16.32 11.51
N ASN A 17 0.17 17.09 10.76
CA ASN A 17 -1.25 17.23 11.04
C ASN A 17 -2.00 15.95 10.67
N TYR A 18 -3.11 15.68 11.38
CA TYR A 18 -4.01 14.63 10.96
C TYR A 18 -4.81 15.07 9.72
N ASP A 19 -5.05 14.13 8.82
CA ASP A 19 -5.73 14.34 7.54
C ASP A 19 -7.24 14.08 7.62
N GLY A 20 -7.85 14.18 8.80
CA GLY A 20 -9.28 13.90 9.00
C GLY A 20 -10.20 14.63 8.02
N ALA A 21 -9.89 15.89 7.67
CA ALA A 21 -10.63 16.66 6.68
C ALA A 21 -10.50 16.14 5.22
N LYS A 22 -9.50 15.30 4.93
CA LYS A 22 -9.26 14.74 3.59
C LYS A 22 -9.90 13.36 3.38
N ILE A 23 -10.48 12.76 4.42
CA ILE A 23 -11.01 11.37 4.36
C ILE A 23 -12.01 11.24 3.22
N GLU A 24 -13.00 12.12 3.15
CA GLU A 24 -14.06 12.07 2.15
C GLU A 24 -13.52 12.17 0.71
N GLU A 25 -12.63 13.13 0.47
CA GLU A 25 -12.00 13.33 -0.83
C GLU A 25 -11.18 12.08 -1.23
N THR A 26 -10.39 11.55 -0.28
CA THR A 26 -9.52 10.39 -0.52
C THR A 26 -10.32 9.14 -0.83
N ILE A 27 -11.39 8.84 -0.07
CA ILE A 27 -12.25 7.67 -0.34
C ILE A 27 -12.93 7.82 -1.70
N ASN A 28 -13.51 8.97 -2.00
CA ASN A 28 -14.20 9.20 -3.27
C ASN A 28 -13.24 9.15 -4.47
N GLY A 29 -12.03 9.69 -4.34
CA GLY A 29 -10.95 9.57 -5.33
C GLY A 29 -10.57 8.12 -5.57
N SER A 30 -10.28 7.38 -4.49
CA SER A 30 -9.90 5.96 -4.55
C SER A 30 -10.99 5.08 -5.18
N MET A 31 -12.28 5.34 -4.89
CA MET A 31 -13.40 4.61 -5.53
C MET A 31 -13.45 4.84 -7.04
N LYS A 32 -13.23 6.06 -7.49
CA LYS A 32 -13.23 6.39 -8.93
C LYS A 32 -12.02 5.76 -9.63
N ALA A 33 -10.85 5.91 -9.04
CA ALA A 33 -9.60 5.36 -9.57
C ALA A 33 -9.63 3.84 -9.63
N GLN A 34 -10.20 3.18 -8.62
CA GLN A 34 -10.30 1.73 -8.55
C GLN A 34 -11.03 1.13 -9.74
N LYS A 35 -12.10 1.74 -10.22
CA LYS A 35 -12.86 1.23 -11.38
C LYS A 35 -11.97 1.20 -12.63
N VAL A 36 -11.29 2.30 -12.92
CA VAL A 36 -10.39 2.40 -14.08
C VAL A 36 -9.18 1.46 -13.92
N TRP A 37 -8.63 1.38 -12.71
CA TRP A 37 -7.51 0.49 -12.39
C TRP A 37 -7.87 -0.98 -12.55
N ALA A 38 -9.08 -1.39 -12.14
CA ALA A 38 -9.55 -2.76 -12.25
C ALA A 38 -9.78 -3.20 -13.71
N ASP A 39 -10.06 -2.25 -14.61
CA ASP A 39 -10.27 -2.52 -16.04
C ASP A 39 -8.96 -2.74 -16.82
N LEU A 40 -7.81 -2.34 -16.26
CA LEU A 40 -6.51 -2.66 -16.84
C LEU A 40 -6.24 -4.18 -16.77
N ASP A 41 -5.53 -4.70 -17.77
CA ASP A 41 -5.04 -6.06 -17.71
C ASP A 41 -4.10 -6.28 -16.51
N VAL A 42 -4.08 -7.51 -15.97
CA VAL A 42 -3.18 -7.87 -14.87
C VAL A 42 -1.72 -7.58 -15.23
N LYS A 43 -1.33 -7.86 -16.49
CA LYS A 43 0.03 -7.58 -17.00
C LYS A 43 0.40 -6.10 -16.93
N GLU A 44 -0.53 -5.23 -17.30
CA GLU A 44 -0.31 -3.78 -17.25
C GLU A 44 -0.16 -3.30 -15.82
N ARG A 45 -1.02 -3.77 -14.91
CA ARG A 45 -0.91 -3.47 -13.47
C ARG A 45 0.42 -3.96 -12.91
N VAL A 46 0.83 -5.19 -13.22
CA VAL A 46 2.12 -5.76 -12.80
C VAL A 46 3.28 -4.91 -13.28
N LYS A 47 3.28 -4.48 -14.56
CA LYS A 47 4.32 -3.60 -15.12
C LYS A 47 4.42 -2.28 -14.35
N LEU A 48 3.30 -1.61 -14.11
CA LEU A 48 3.27 -0.35 -13.36
C LEU A 48 3.73 -0.54 -11.91
N LEU A 49 3.31 -1.64 -11.26
CA LEU A 49 3.72 -1.95 -9.89
C LEU A 49 5.21 -2.32 -9.79
N THR A 50 5.77 -2.98 -10.80
CA THR A 50 7.23 -3.22 -10.86
C THR A 50 7.97 -1.89 -10.92
N SER A 51 7.56 -0.97 -11.80
CA SER A 51 8.17 0.37 -11.87
C SER A 51 7.97 1.19 -10.60
N PHE A 52 6.83 1.03 -9.90
CA PHE A 52 6.60 1.63 -8.58
C PHE A 52 7.61 1.12 -7.54
N VAL A 53 7.84 -0.19 -7.50
CA VAL A 53 8.82 -0.81 -6.59
C VAL A 53 10.23 -0.34 -6.89
N GLU A 54 10.61 -0.28 -8.17
CA GLU A 54 11.92 0.19 -8.62
C GLU A 54 12.15 1.67 -8.25
N ASP A 55 11.18 2.54 -8.51
CA ASP A 55 11.27 3.97 -8.14
C ASP A 55 11.36 4.15 -6.62
N PHE A 56 10.60 3.39 -5.84
CA PHE A 56 10.69 3.40 -4.38
C PHE A 56 12.11 3.02 -3.91
N LEU A 57 12.66 1.94 -4.42
CA LEU A 57 13.98 1.44 -4.04
C LEU A 57 15.14 2.32 -4.55
N SER A 58 14.91 3.15 -5.56
CA SER A 58 15.93 4.11 -6.04
C SER A 58 16.32 5.14 -4.98
N ARG A 59 15.51 5.29 -3.92
CA ARG A 59 15.76 6.18 -2.78
C ARG A 59 16.17 5.43 -1.50
N SER A 60 16.71 4.21 -1.64
CA SER A 60 17.02 3.32 -0.50
C SER A 60 17.84 3.97 0.59
N ASP A 61 18.87 4.76 0.23
CA ASP A 61 19.75 5.38 1.22
C ASP A 61 18.99 6.37 2.12
N LEU A 62 18.20 7.25 1.51
CA LEU A 62 17.33 8.17 2.24
C LEU A 62 16.32 7.43 3.11
N ILE A 63 15.66 6.41 2.54
CA ILE A 63 14.64 5.63 3.24
C ILE A 63 15.24 4.88 4.44
N CYS A 64 16.44 4.34 4.32
CA CYS A 64 17.14 3.67 5.42
C CYS A 64 17.52 4.66 6.54
N GLU A 65 17.97 5.85 6.19
CA GLU A 65 18.26 6.90 7.17
C GLU A 65 16.99 7.34 7.92
N GLU A 66 15.92 7.64 7.19
CA GLU A 66 14.62 8.01 7.77
C GLU A 66 14.05 6.91 8.67
N LEU A 67 14.17 5.64 8.26
CA LEU A 67 13.73 4.50 9.04
C LEU A 67 14.53 4.40 10.35
N SER A 68 15.86 4.54 10.28
CA SER A 68 16.73 4.56 11.45
C SER A 68 16.32 5.66 12.43
N ARG A 69 16.07 6.87 11.95
CA ARG A 69 15.65 8.00 12.78
C ARG A 69 14.26 7.82 13.41
N GLN A 70 13.34 7.19 12.71
CA GLN A 70 11.97 6.98 13.21
C GLN A 70 11.88 5.89 14.28
N ILE A 71 12.64 4.79 14.17
CA ILE A 71 12.48 3.63 15.06
C ILE A 71 13.79 3.19 15.76
N GLY A 72 14.92 3.88 15.55
CA GLY A 72 16.20 3.55 16.17
C GLY A 72 16.86 2.29 15.62
N ARG A 73 16.40 1.76 14.49
CA ARG A 73 17.02 0.59 13.85
C ARG A 73 18.38 0.97 13.29
N PRO A 74 19.45 0.17 13.49
CA PRO A 74 20.73 0.39 12.84
C PRO A 74 20.57 0.45 11.31
N ILE A 75 21.22 1.40 10.64
CA ILE A 75 21.13 1.60 9.19
C ILE A 75 21.47 0.31 8.43
N SER A 76 22.45 -0.44 8.90
CA SER A 76 22.83 -1.74 8.32
C SER A 76 21.69 -2.78 8.29
N GLN A 77 20.76 -2.70 9.26
CA GLN A 77 19.58 -3.57 9.30
C GLN A 77 18.42 -3.01 8.48
N ALA A 78 18.33 -1.68 8.30
CA ALA A 78 17.31 -1.06 7.48
C ALA A 78 17.43 -1.51 6.01
N VAL A 79 18.64 -1.67 5.49
CA VAL A 79 18.89 -2.22 4.15
C VAL A 79 18.27 -3.61 3.99
N GLY A 80 18.35 -4.46 5.02
CA GLY A 80 17.73 -5.79 5.02
C GLY A 80 16.21 -5.75 4.90
N GLU A 81 15.56 -4.74 5.49
CA GLU A 81 14.12 -4.56 5.37
C GLU A 81 13.70 -4.20 3.93
N LEU A 82 14.43 -3.28 3.29
CA LEU A 82 14.16 -2.91 1.90
C LEU A 82 14.42 -4.07 0.92
N LYS A 83 15.44 -4.88 1.19
CA LYS A 83 15.68 -6.13 0.44
C LYS A 83 14.49 -7.06 0.57
N GLY A 84 14.00 -7.30 1.78
CA GLY A 84 12.83 -8.13 2.03
C GLY A 84 11.54 -7.56 1.42
N PHE A 85 11.37 -6.23 1.42
CA PHE A 85 10.29 -5.55 0.70
C PHE A 85 10.33 -5.91 -0.80
N LYS A 86 11.50 -5.77 -1.43
CA LYS A 86 11.69 -6.10 -2.85
C LYS A 86 11.37 -7.57 -3.13
N GLU A 87 11.96 -8.48 -2.37
CA GLU A 87 11.77 -9.93 -2.55
C GLU A 87 10.29 -10.33 -2.50
N ARG A 88 9.54 -9.76 -1.56
CA ARG A 88 8.10 -10.04 -1.42
C ARG A 88 7.29 -9.41 -2.55
N ALA A 89 7.59 -8.17 -2.92
CA ALA A 89 6.95 -7.51 -4.04
C ALA A 89 7.16 -8.28 -5.34
N ASP A 90 8.40 -8.60 -5.66
CA ASP A 90 8.77 -9.35 -6.86
C ASP A 90 8.06 -10.72 -6.92
N TYR A 91 8.05 -11.46 -5.80
CA TYR A 91 7.35 -12.73 -5.74
C TYR A 91 5.85 -12.58 -6.02
N MET A 92 5.17 -11.66 -5.33
CA MET A 92 3.73 -11.46 -5.51
C MET A 92 3.39 -11.01 -6.93
N LEU A 93 4.20 -10.14 -7.52
CA LEU A 93 4.02 -9.69 -8.90
C LEU A 93 4.26 -10.83 -9.91
N SER A 94 5.27 -11.67 -9.69
CA SER A 94 5.59 -12.79 -10.58
C SER A 94 4.47 -13.84 -10.67
N ILE A 95 3.70 -14.02 -9.60
CA ILE A 95 2.60 -14.99 -9.57
C ILE A 95 1.24 -14.39 -9.89
N ALA A 96 1.13 -13.05 -10.00
CA ALA A 96 -0.15 -12.35 -10.09
C ALA A 96 -1.00 -12.80 -11.27
N GLU A 97 -0.45 -12.88 -12.48
CA GLU A 97 -1.19 -13.30 -13.67
C GLU A 97 -1.82 -14.70 -13.48
N LYS A 98 -1.00 -15.65 -13.03
CA LYS A 98 -1.45 -17.04 -12.81
C LYS A 98 -2.53 -17.12 -11.72
N LYS A 99 -2.34 -16.37 -10.61
CA LYS A 99 -3.23 -16.44 -9.45
C LYS A 99 -4.52 -15.66 -9.64
N LEU A 100 -4.54 -14.67 -10.52
CA LEU A 100 -5.73 -13.85 -10.83
C LEU A 100 -6.45 -14.33 -12.11
N ALA A 101 -5.90 -15.29 -12.84
CA ALA A 101 -6.54 -15.89 -14.00
C ALA A 101 -7.89 -16.54 -13.63
N ASN A 102 -8.79 -16.60 -14.60
CA ASN A 102 -10.02 -17.35 -14.46
C ASN A 102 -9.74 -18.84 -14.22
N ILE A 103 -10.59 -19.50 -13.47
CA ILE A 103 -10.54 -20.95 -13.24
C ILE A 103 -11.64 -21.58 -14.10
N ASP A 104 -11.24 -22.30 -15.14
CA ASP A 104 -12.20 -23.07 -15.96
C ASP A 104 -12.78 -24.20 -15.10
N VAL A 105 -14.11 -24.32 -15.05
CA VAL A 105 -14.81 -25.33 -14.23
C VAL A 105 -15.29 -26.48 -15.12
N ALA A 106 -16.03 -26.16 -16.19
CA ALA A 106 -16.56 -27.16 -17.10
C ALA A 106 -16.76 -26.60 -18.51
N LYS A 107 -16.70 -27.52 -19.50
CA LYS A 107 -17.19 -27.30 -20.85
C LYS A 107 -18.24 -28.37 -21.12
N ASP A 108 -19.47 -27.96 -21.33
CA ASP A 108 -20.58 -28.85 -21.70
C ASP A 108 -21.27 -28.29 -22.93
N GLY A 109 -21.10 -28.97 -24.05
CA GLY A 109 -21.64 -28.54 -25.35
C GLY A 109 -21.22 -27.11 -25.72
N ASN A 110 -22.19 -26.22 -25.87
CA ASN A 110 -21.97 -24.81 -26.20
C ASN A 110 -21.73 -23.90 -25.00
N PHE A 111 -21.72 -24.43 -23.77
CA PHE A 111 -21.54 -23.64 -22.55
C PHE A 111 -20.12 -23.78 -21.99
N LYS A 112 -19.54 -22.64 -21.59
CA LYS A 112 -18.27 -22.57 -20.85
C LYS A 112 -18.52 -21.97 -19.49
N SER A 113 -18.27 -22.73 -18.43
CA SER A 113 -18.36 -22.27 -17.03
C SER A 113 -16.97 -21.98 -16.46
N TYR A 114 -16.82 -20.85 -15.81
CA TYR A 114 -15.58 -20.46 -15.16
C TYR A 114 -15.82 -19.58 -13.94
N ILE A 115 -14.86 -19.61 -13.01
CA ILE A 115 -14.83 -18.70 -11.86
C ILE A 115 -13.95 -17.50 -12.24
N LYS A 116 -14.54 -16.31 -12.23
CA LYS A 116 -13.81 -15.05 -12.46
C LYS A 116 -13.43 -14.40 -11.13
N ARG A 117 -12.15 -14.06 -10.96
CA ARG A 117 -11.68 -13.26 -9.83
C ARG A 117 -11.89 -11.77 -10.13
N LYS A 118 -12.46 -11.05 -9.18
CA LYS A 118 -12.70 -9.59 -9.30
C LYS A 118 -12.06 -8.86 -8.13
N ALA A 119 -11.65 -7.62 -8.38
CA ALA A 119 -11.24 -6.71 -7.32
C ALA A 119 -12.40 -6.46 -6.32
N LEU A 120 -12.08 -6.30 -5.06
CA LEU A 120 -13.06 -5.99 -4.00
C LEU A 120 -13.51 -4.53 -4.08
N GLY A 121 -12.58 -3.62 -4.35
CA GLY A 121 -12.83 -2.18 -4.37
C GLY A 121 -11.70 -1.39 -3.71
N VAL A 122 -12.05 -0.58 -2.71
CA VAL A 122 -11.11 0.19 -1.91
C VAL A 122 -10.63 -0.65 -0.72
N VAL A 123 -9.32 -0.78 -0.56
CA VAL A 123 -8.66 -1.49 0.55
C VAL A 123 -8.04 -0.48 1.49
N PHE A 124 -8.41 -0.51 2.76
CA PHE A 124 -7.78 0.28 3.81
C PHE A 124 -6.73 -0.56 4.52
N VAL A 125 -5.49 -0.12 4.49
CA VAL A 125 -4.34 -0.81 5.09
C VAL A 125 -3.86 -0.04 6.31
N ILE A 126 -3.82 -0.70 7.47
CA ILE A 126 -3.25 -0.18 8.71
C ILE A 126 -1.96 -0.93 8.99
N ALA A 127 -0.82 -0.25 8.86
CA ALA A 127 0.50 -0.84 8.95
C ALA A 127 1.25 -0.43 10.24
N PRO A 128 2.04 -1.35 10.84
CA PRO A 128 2.73 -1.15 12.10
C PRO A 128 4.08 -0.43 11.92
N TRP A 129 4.73 -0.10 13.04
CA TRP A 129 6.00 0.61 13.09
C TRP A 129 7.23 -0.30 13.08
N ASN A 130 7.11 -1.55 13.53
CA ASN A 130 8.26 -2.43 13.82
C ASN A 130 8.99 -2.95 12.57
N TYR A 131 8.25 -3.26 11.50
CA TYR A 131 8.74 -3.59 10.16
C TYR A 131 7.86 -2.88 9.12
N PRO A 132 7.94 -1.53 9.07
CA PRO A 132 6.95 -0.71 8.40
C PRO A 132 6.77 -1.03 6.92
N TYR A 133 7.84 -1.22 6.18
CA TYR A 133 7.78 -1.55 4.76
C TYR A 133 7.53 -3.05 4.53
N LEU A 134 8.21 -3.90 5.30
CA LEU A 134 8.14 -5.35 5.13
C LEU A 134 6.76 -5.93 5.46
N VAL A 135 6.01 -5.27 6.35
CA VAL A 135 4.62 -5.65 6.64
C VAL A 135 3.66 -5.03 5.63
N ALA A 136 3.79 -3.74 5.33
CA ALA A 136 2.90 -3.05 4.40
C ALA A 136 2.90 -3.69 3.00
N VAL A 137 4.05 -4.15 2.49
CA VAL A 137 4.17 -4.75 1.15
C VAL A 137 3.23 -5.95 0.95
N ASN A 138 3.01 -6.75 2.01
CA ASN A 138 2.15 -7.94 1.95
C ASN A 138 0.68 -7.62 1.70
N SER A 139 0.27 -6.38 1.98
CA SER A 139 -1.11 -5.92 1.76
C SER A 139 -1.22 -5.02 0.53
N ILE A 140 -0.32 -4.05 0.37
CA ILE A 140 -0.45 -3.04 -0.68
C ILE A 140 -0.21 -3.60 -2.09
N ILE A 141 0.83 -4.41 -2.27
CA ILE A 141 1.18 -4.96 -3.59
C ILE A 141 0.11 -5.93 -4.10
N PRO A 142 -0.29 -6.97 -3.35
CA PRO A 142 -1.29 -7.91 -3.86
C PRO A 142 -2.66 -7.25 -4.01
N ALA A 143 -3.04 -6.29 -3.15
CA ALA A 143 -4.29 -5.54 -3.31
C ALA A 143 -4.32 -4.79 -4.64
N MET A 144 -3.28 -4.02 -4.96
CA MET A 144 -3.21 -3.26 -6.22
C MET A 144 -3.08 -4.19 -7.44
N ALA A 145 -2.29 -5.26 -7.36
CA ALA A 145 -2.18 -6.24 -8.45
C ALA A 145 -3.52 -6.89 -8.76
N ALA A 146 -4.37 -7.14 -7.75
CA ALA A 146 -5.71 -7.67 -7.91
C ALA A 146 -6.74 -6.63 -8.45
N GLY A 147 -6.32 -5.37 -8.68
CA GLY A 147 -7.18 -4.32 -9.23
C GLY A 147 -7.90 -3.47 -8.19
N ASN A 148 -7.50 -3.54 -6.92
CA ASN A 148 -8.03 -2.67 -5.88
C ASN A 148 -7.25 -1.35 -5.81
N SER A 149 -7.87 -0.27 -5.33
CA SER A 149 -7.17 0.90 -4.83
C SER A 149 -6.83 0.72 -3.35
N VAL A 150 -5.79 1.43 -2.88
CA VAL A 150 -5.28 1.32 -1.52
C VAL A 150 -5.27 2.69 -0.86
N ILE A 151 -5.77 2.76 0.37
CA ILE A 151 -5.55 3.87 1.31
C ILE A 151 -4.70 3.32 2.45
N LEU A 152 -3.48 3.83 2.60
CA LEU A 152 -2.55 3.41 3.65
C LEU A 152 -2.61 4.36 4.84
N LYS A 153 -2.83 3.82 6.03
CA LYS A 153 -2.60 4.50 7.31
C LYS A 153 -1.41 3.84 7.98
N HIS A 154 -0.32 4.55 8.08
CA HIS A 154 0.86 4.05 8.80
C HIS A 154 0.80 4.38 10.29
N SER A 155 1.65 3.73 11.10
CA SER A 155 1.82 4.09 12.50
C SER A 155 2.26 5.56 12.64
N ALA A 156 1.80 6.25 13.70
CA ALA A 156 2.26 7.59 14.03
C ALA A 156 3.78 7.66 14.33
N GLN A 157 4.39 6.52 14.69
CA GLN A 157 5.83 6.41 14.89
C GLN A 157 6.62 6.43 13.58
N THR A 158 6.00 6.02 12.44
CA THR A 158 6.67 5.87 11.16
C THR A 158 5.91 6.57 10.01
N PRO A 159 5.60 7.88 10.15
CA PRO A 159 4.79 8.59 9.15
C PRO A 159 5.48 8.69 7.79
N LEU A 160 6.81 8.86 7.75
CA LEU A 160 7.56 8.96 6.50
C LEU A 160 7.46 7.69 5.66
N CYS A 161 7.19 6.53 6.26
CA CYS A 161 7.06 5.29 5.50
C CYS A 161 5.89 5.33 4.51
N ALA A 162 4.74 5.89 4.91
CA ALA A 162 3.62 6.10 4.00
C ALA A 162 3.94 7.17 2.94
N GLU A 163 4.61 8.25 3.36
CA GLU A 163 4.99 9.35 2.47
C GLU A 163 5.95 8.89 1.37
N GLN A 164 6.97 8.08 1.71
CA GLN A 164 7.93 7.55 0.73
C GLN A 164 7.28 6.61 -0.29
N LEU A 165 6.36 5.75 0.14
CA LEU A 165 5.59 4.93 -0.78
C LEU A 165 4.71 5.78 -1.69
N TYR A 166 4.06 6.81 -1.15
CA TYR A 166 3.21 7.71 -1.93
C TYR A 166 3.99 8.55 -2.95
N GLN A 167 5.24 8.95 -2.66
CA GLN A 167 6.07 9.67 -3.64
C GLN A 167 6.25 8.85 -4.92
N SER A 168 6.52 7.56 -4.82
CA SER A 168 6.63 6.68 -5.98
C SER A 168 5.28 6.42 -6.63
N ALA A 169 4.23 6.21 -5.82
CA ALA A 169 2.89 6.00 -6.34
C ALA A 169 2.42 7.19 -7.17
N LYS A 170 2.59 8.42 -6.66
CA LYS A 170 2.24 9.65 -7.37
C LYS A 170 2.96 9.82 -8.70
N LYS A 171 4.18 9.32 -8.81
CA LYS A 171 5.00 9.42 -10.03
C LYS A 171 4.64 8.36 -11.06
N ILE A 172 4.31 7.15 -10.63
CA ILE A 172 4.23 5.96 -11.49
C ILE A 172 2.79 5.49 -11.71
N LEU A 173 1.96 5.53 -10.67
CA LEU A 173 0.60 4.98 -10.72
C LEU A 173 -0.42 6.04 -11.15
N PRO A 174 -1.55 5.65 -11.73
CA PRO A 174 -2.66 6.55 -11.94
C PRO A 174 -3.09 7.20 -10.61
N LYS A 175 -3.51 8.47 -10.69
CA LYS A 175 -3.97 9.24 -9.52
C LYS A 175 -4.99 8.45 -8.72
N ASP A 176 -4.88 8.49 -7.40
CA ASP A 176 -5.79 7.89 -6.41
C ASP A 176 -5.87 6.35 -6.39
N VAL A 177 -5.03 5.64 -7.15
CA VAL A 177 -4.89 4.17 -7.01
C VAL A 177 -4.22 3.81 -5.69
N PHE A 178 -3.24 4.61 -5.26
CA PHE A 178 -2.60 4.51 -3.95
C PHE A 178 -2.62 5.88 -3.27
N ASN A 179 -3.18 5.92 -2.07
CA ASN A 179 -3.21 7.09 -1.21
C ASN A 179 -2.70 6.74 0.19
N TYR A 180 -2.37 7.76 0.98
CA TYR A 180 -2.14 7.62 2.41
C TYR A 180 -2.83 8.73 3.18
N LEU A 181 -3.09 8.47 4.46
CA LEU A 181 -3.63 9.44 5.41
C LEU A 181 -2.93 9.30 6.76
N HIS A 182 -2.54 10.43 7.33
CA HIS A 182 -2.15 10.51 8.74
C HIS A 182 -3.41 10.63 9.60
N LEU A 183 -3.73 9.60 10.36
CA LEU A 183 -4.97 9.51 11.12
C LEU A 183 -4.71 9.19 12.59
N ASN A 184 -5.54 9.75 13.45
CA ASN A 184 -5.70 9.27 14.82
C ASN A 184 -6.56 7.99 14.85
N HIS A 185 -6.78 7.43 16.02
CA HIS A 185 -7.58 6.19 16.18
C HIS A 185 -9.06 6.42 15.83
N GLU A 186 -9.64 7.55 16.25
CA GLU A 186 -11.04 7.88 15.97
C GLU A 186 -11.33 7.99 14.48
N ASP A 187 -10.50 8.73 13.73
CA ASP A 187 -10.66 8.88 12.29
C ASP A 187 -10.38 7.55 11.56
N SER A 188 -9.46 6.74 12.07
CA SER A 188 -9.23 5.39 11.52
C SER A 188 -10.46 4.49 11.68
N LEU A 189 -11.16 4.54 12.82
CA LEU A 189 -12.39 3.81 13.03
C LEU A 189 -13.54 4.28 12.14
N LYS A 190 -13.62 5.58 11.83
CA LYS A 190 -14.59 6.11 10.85
C LYS A 190 -14.38 5.45 9.48
N ILE A 191 -13.14 5.32 9.03
CA ILE A 191 -12.83 4.67 7.75
C ILE A 191 -13.16 3.17 7.80
N VAL A 192 -12.79 2.48 8.88
CA VAL A 192 -13.10 1.05 9.06
C VAL A 192 -14.61 0.77 8.99
N SER A 193 -15.43 1.70 9.48
CA SER A 193 -16.89 1.60 9.50
C SER A 193 -17.57 2.09 8.21
N ASP A 194 -16.81 2.68 7.29
CA ASP A 194 -17.36 3.26 6.06
C ASP A 194 -17.69 2.16 5.03
N LYS A 195 -18.94 2.11 4.57
CA LYS A 195 -19.44 1.11 3.62
C LYS A 195 -18.75 1.15 2.24
N ARG A 196 -18.03 2.22 1.93
CA ARG A 196 -17.23 2.37 0.70
C ARG A 196 -15.88 1.65 0.77
N ILE A 197 -15.46 1.29 1.98
CA ILE A 197 -14.26 0.48 2.21
C ILE A 197 -14.65 -0.98 2.11
N ASN A 198 -14.09 -1.67 1.16
CA ASN A 198 -14.47 -3.04 0.81
C ASN A 198 -13.63 -4.10 1.53
N PHE A 199 -12.46 -3.72 2.03
CA PHE A 199 -11.59 -4.60 2.80
C PHE A 199 -10.68 -3.78 3.71
N VAL A 200 -10.45 -4.28 4.92
CA VAL A 200 -9.48 -3.72 5.86
C VAL A 200 -8.40 -4.74 6.13
N SER A 201 -7.15 -4.37 5.89
CA SER A 201 -5.96 -5.13 6.29
C SER A 201 -5.32 -4.45 7.49
N PHE A 202 -5.32 -5.13 8.61
CA PHE A 202 -4.79 -4.62 9.88
C PHE A 202 -3.70 -5.55 10.42
N THR A 203 -2.57 -4.97 10.78
CA THR A 203 -1.44 -5.69 11.39
C THR A 203 -0.90 -4.93 12.60
#